data_b52dd43466a6a18fdd31e8abc1fddb0b
#
_entry.id   b52dd43466a6a18fdd31e8abc1fddb0b
#
_cell.length_a   1.000
_cell.length_b   1.000
_cell.length_c   1.000
_cell.angle_alpha   90.00
_cell.angle_beta   90.00
_cell.angle_gamma   90.00
#
_symmetry.space_group_name_H-M   'P 1'
#
loop_
_entity.id
_entity.type
_entity.pdbx_description
1 polymer ?
#
loop_
_entity_poly.entity_id
_entity_poly.type
_entity_poly.pdbx_seq_one_letter_code
_entity_poly.pdbx_strand_id
1 'polypeptide(L)'
;MGRSQGVLRTRPARRPRRHGARIVVRVPCPSASLAVWSAAWLAGAAAADDVLDALAPWSEAHDVVAADTATAAVTDLPTPDHAGTGLATLLALARRRSGGTGPDARIVLPAPGDVRGLPGPAALRAAALEAGECAVLAGPALALVPSAVADGVLRWTVHLVDDVPPLAHPSLADAEHELRSGVRDAADTLAALDVARPRRGVREEIADALRRRPHASWPTGTPGRPLRVLQHADEVEAILLAASGDDPGGAMSSSAALARNDALRPLATAVRAARVAAVAETVRVLTAA
;
A
#
# COMPACT_ATOMS: atom_id res chain seq x y z
N MET A 1 -5.43 -21.35 -69.79
CA MET A 1 -5.84 -21.66 -68.41
C MET A 1 -4.61 -21.56 -67.53
N GLY A 2 -4.35 -20.43 -66.94
CA GLY A 2 -3.21 -20.18 -66.03
C GLY A 2 -3.75 -19.61 -64.74
N ARG A 3 -3.60 -20.37 -63.61
CA ARG A 3 -4.04 -19.95 -62.28
C ARG A 3 -2.90 -19.13 -61.64
N SER A 4 -3.15 -17.84 -61.41
CA SER A 4 -2.33 -16.99 -60.54
C SER A 4 -2.50 -17.41 -59.11
N GLN A 5 -1.39 -17.84 -58.47
CA GLN A 5 -1.30 -18.05 -57.02
C GLN A 5 -0.97 -16.70 -56.36
N GLY A 6 -1.91 -16.20 -55.59
CA GLY A 6 -1.75 -15.00 -54.76
C GLY A 6 -0.91 -15.36 -53.54
N VAL A 7 0.25 -14.73 -53.40
CA VAL A 7 1.12 -14.81 -52.20
C VAL A 7 0.50 -13.95 -51.11
N LEU A 8 -0.02 -14.59 -50.08
CA LEU A 8 -0.47 -13.94 -48.86
C LEU A 8 0.78 -13.42 -48.10
N ARG A 9 0.97 -12.09 -48.15
CA ARG A 9 1.95 -11.41 -47.29
C ARG A 9 1.42 -11.41 -45.85
N THR A 10 1.99 -12.22 -44.98
CA THR A 10 1.78 -12.17 -43.52
C THR A 10 2.32 -10.85 -42.96
N ARG A 11 1.46 -10.04 -42.38
CA ARG A 11 1.84 -8.85 -41.62
C ARG A 11 2.67 -9.26 -40.39
N PRO A 12 3.83 -8.60 -40.10
CA PRO A 12 4.57 -8.90 -38.89
C PRO A 12 3.73 -8.52 -37.65
N ALA A 13 3.68 -9.43 -36.69
CA ALA A 13 3.02 -9.23 -35.41
C ALA A 13 3.58 -7.97 -34.73
N ARG A 14 2.72 -7.03 -34.40
CA ARG A 14 3.07 -5.85 -33.59
C ARG A 14 3.64 -6.34 -32.24
N ARG A 15 4.91 -6.07 -31.98
CA ARG A 15 5.50 -6.26 -30.67
C ARG A 15 4.69 -5.48 -29.64
N PRO A 16 4.38 -6.07 -28.46
CA PRO A 16 3.70 -5.35 -27.42
C PRO A 16 4.55 -4.13 -27.02
N ARG A 17 3.95 -2.95 -27.08
CA ARG A 17 4.57 -1.72 -26.58
C ARG A 17 4.86 -1.96 -25.10
N ARG A 18 6.12 -1.89 -24.71
CA ARG A 18 6.54 -1.81 -23.31
C ARG A 18 5.89 -0.51 -22.77
N HIS A 19 4.80 -0.64 -22.04
CA HIS A 19 4.27 0.44 -21.24
C HIS A 19 5.32 0.73 -20.19
N GLY A 20 5.90 1.91 -20.20
CA GLY A 20 6.78 2.38 -19.12
C GLY A 20 5.99 2.19 -17.82
N ALA A 21 6.62 1.57 -16.83
CA ALA A 21 6.00 1.35 -15.52
C ALA A 21 5.56 2.71 -14.95
N ARG A 22 4.26 2.95 -14.97
CA ARG A 22 3.66 4.12 -14.33
C ARG A 22 3.96 4.01 -12.83
N ILE A 23 4.43 5.08 -12.20
CA ILE A 23 4.56 5.11 -10.74
C ILE A 23 3.14 4.94 -10.21
N VAL A 24 2.85 3.77 -9.62
CA VAL A 24 1.57 3.53 -8.95
C VAL A 24 1.68 4.18 -7.58
N VAL A 25 1.26 5.43 -7.49
CA VAL A 25 1.13 6.13 -6.22
C VAL A 25 -0.30 5.91 -5.78
N ARG A 26 -0.50 5.17 -4.72
CA ARG A 26 -1.82 4.95 -4.10
C ARG A 26 -1.84 5.64 -2.74
N VAL A 27 -2.80 6.52 -2.58
CA VAL A 27 -3.24 7.11 -1.31
C VAL A 27 -4.44 6.25 -0.90
N PRO A 28 -4.76 6.02 0.16
CA PRO A 28 -4.64 5.85 1.54
C PRO A 28 -4.04 4.47 1.94
N CYS A 29 -3.65 4.30 3.20
CA CYS A 29 -3.09 3.04 3.69
C CYS A 29 -3.91 2.47 4.87
N PRO A 30 -5.11 1.91 4.62
CA PRO A 30 -5.93 1.27 5.65
C PRO A 30 -5.18 0.11 6.33
N SER A 31 -4.23 -0.53 5.64
CA SER A 31 -3.37 -1.57 6.22
C SER A 31 -2.53 -1.06 7.39
N ALA A 32 -2.12 0.23 7.40
CA ALA A 32 -1.38 0.82 8.52
C ALA A 32 -2.27 0.94 9.76
N SER A 33 -3.49 1.45 9.61
CA SER A 33 -4.47 1.51 10.70
C SER A 33 -4.79 0.11 11.23
N LEU A 34 -5.08 -0.84 10.35
CA LEU A 34 -5.37 -2.22 10.75
C LEU A 34 -4.19 -2.85 11.52
N ALA A 35 -2.95 -2.72 11.02
CA ALA A 35 -1.78 -3.32 11.67
C ALA A 35 -1.53 -2.73 13.05
N VAL A 36 -1.50 -1.40 13.18
CA VAL A 36 -1.21 -0.72 14.45
C VAL A 36 -2.30 -0.99 15.49
N TRP A 37 -3.57 -0.84 15.12
CA TRP A 37 -4.67 -1.04 16.05
C TRP A 37 -4.85 -2.51 16.43
N SER A 38 -4.67 -3.45 15.49
CA SER A 38 -4.70 -4.88 15.81
C SER A 38 -3.58 -5.28 16.75
N ALA A 39 -2.36 -4.74 16.57
CA ALA A 39 -1.24 -4.99 17.47
C ALA A 39 -1.51 -4.45 18.88
N ALA A 40 -1.97 -3.20 18.99
CA ALA A 40 -2.33 -2.59 20.29
C ALA A 40 -3.43 -3.39 20.99
N TRP A 41 -4.47 -3.80 20.27
CA TRP A 41 -5.55 -4.61 20.81
C TRP A 41 -5.08 -6.00 21.26
N LEU A 42 -4.26 -6.68 20.47
CA LEU A 42 -3.70 -8.00 20.84
C LEU A 42 -2.77 -7.89 22.05
N ALA A 43 -2.07 -6.76 22.21
CA ALA A 43 -1.27 -6.43 23.38
C ALA A 43 -2.11 -6.05 24.63
N GLY A 44 -3.41 -5.80 24.47
CA GLY A 44 -4.28 -5.33 25.55
C GLY A 44 -4.25 -3.81 25.78
N ALA A 45 -3.57 -3.06 24.91
CA ALA A 45 -3.46 -1.59 24.97
C ALA A 45 -4.63 -0.86 24.30
N ALA A 46 -5.56 -1.58 23.64
CA ALA A 46 -6.76 -1.04 23.03
C ALA A 46 -7.93 -2.04 23.15
N ALA A 47 -9.17 -1.55 23.06
CA ALA A 47 -10.36 -2.39 22.98
C ALA A 47 -10.63 -2.82 21.51
N ALA A 48 -11.45 -3.88 21.33
CA ALA A 48 -11.85 -4.31 19.99
C ALA A 48 -12.65 -3.23 19.25
N ASP A 49 -13.52 -2.52 19.99
CA ASP A 49 -14.34 -1.45 19.43
C ASP A 49 -13.49 -0.28 18.92
N ASP A 50 -12.37 0.02 19.60
CA ASP A 50 -11.43 1.05 19.15
C ASP A 50 -10.82 0.70 17.77
N VAL A 51 -10.59 -0.60 17.50
CA VAL A 51 -10.10 -1.07 16.18
C VAL A 51 -11.16 -0.85 15.11
N LEU A 52 -12.44 -1.14 15.42
CA LEU A 52 -13.55 -0.95 14.49
C LEU A 52 -13.74 0.54 14.18
N ASP A 53 -13.73 1.39 15.19
CA ASP A 53 -13.87 2.84 15.06
C ASP A 53 -12.70 3.46 14.27
N ALA A 54 -11.48 2.96 14.45
CA ALA A 54 -10.31 3.42 13.71
C ALA A 54 -10.34 3.05 12.23
N LEU A 55 -11.06 2.00 11.86
CA LEU A 55 -11.21 1.56 10.47
C LEU A 55 -12.43 2.19 9.79
N ALA A 56 -13.43 2.66 10.54
CA ALA A 56 -14.62 3.28 9.98
C ALA A 56 -14.35 4.47 9.01
N PRO A 57 -13.35 5.35 9.25
CA PRO A 57 -13.07 6.44 8.31
C PRO A 57 -12.58 6.00 6.93
N TRP A 58 -12.14 4.74 6.77
CA TRP A 58 -11.58 4.22 5.52
C TRP A 58 -12.66 3.76 4.53
N SER A 59 -13.84 3.35 5.02
CA SER A 59 -14.97 2.92 4.20
C SER A 59 -16.23 2.85 5.04
N GLU A 60 -17.40 3.03 4.42
CA GLU A 60 -18.71 2.91 5.10
C GLU A 60 -18.98 1.48 5.56
N ALA A 61 -18.47 0.50 4.82
CA ALA A 61 -18.58 -0.91 5.14
C ALA A 61 -17.25 -1.63 4.90
N HIS A 62 -16.98 -2.61 5.76
CA HIS A 62 -15.83 -3.51 5.64
C HIS A 62 -16.31 -4.94 5.44
N ASP A 63 -15.82 -5.57 4.40
CA ASP A 63 -16.16 -6.93 3.98
C ASP A 63 -14.90 -7.81 4.12
N VAL A 64 -15.01 -8.94 4.81
CA VAL A 64 -13.88 -9.84 5.08
C VAL A 64 -14.16 -11.20 4.46
N VAL A 65 -13.24 -11.66 3.62
CA VAL A 65 -13.33 -12.94 2.93
C VAL A 65 -12.01 -13.71 2.99
N ALA A 66 -12.06 -15.03 2.88
CA ALA A 66 -10.89 -15.86 2.66
C ALA A 66 -10.37 -15.69 1.23
N ALA A 67 -9.07 -15.86 1.02
CA ALA A 67 -8.46 -15.78 -0.31
C ALA A 67 -8.85 -16.93 -1.23
N ASP A 68 -9.09 -18.09 -0.64
CA ASP A 68 -9.42 -19.34 -1.33
C ASP A 68 -10.20 -20.30 -0.43
N THR A 69 -10.65 -21.42 -0.99
CA THR A 69 -11.40 -22.45 -0.27
C THR A 69 -10.60 -23.13 0.83
N ALA A 70 -9.28 -23.26 0.68
CA ALA A 70 -8.41 -23.85 1.72
C ALA A 70 -8.32 -22.92 2.93
N THR A 71 -8.13 -21.61 2.68
CA THR A 71 -8.16 -20.57 3.71
C THR A 71 -9.55 -20.52 4.38
N ALA A 72 -10.64 -20.58 3.60
CA ALA A 72 -12.00 -20.59 4.13
C ALA A 72 -12.23 -21.76 5.09
N ALA A 73 -11.80 -22.96 4.72
CA ALA A 73 -11.96 -24.16 5.54
C ALA A 73 -11.25 -24.08 6.91
N VAL A 74 -10.14 -23.31 7.00
CA VAL A 74 -9.35 -23.16 8.24
C VAL A 74 -9.80 -21.97 9.08
N THR A 75 -10.35 -20.94 8.43
CA THR A 75 -10.68 -19.66 9.09
C THR A 75 -12.15 -19.46 9.38
N ASP A 76 -13.04 -20.30 8.82
CA ASP A 76 -14.50 -20.16 8.81
C ASP A 76 -14.97 -18.84 8.14
N LEU A 77 -14.12 -18.22 7.31
CA LEU A 77 -14.48 -17.05 6.53
C LEU A 77 -15.16 -17.46 5.21
N PRO A 78 -16.10 -16.66 4.70
CA PRO A 78 -16.69 -16.90 3.38
C PRO A 78 -15.61 -16.78 2.28
N THR A 79 -15.81 -17.52 1.18
CA THR A 79 -14.99 -17.37 -0.03
C THR A 79 -15.33 -16.09 -0.78
N PRO A 80 -14.47 -15.61 -1.71
CA PRO A 80 -14.67 -14.33 -2.43
C PRO A 80 -15.99 -14.25 -3.23
N ASP A 81 -16.56 -15.40 -3.62
CA ASP A 81 -17.81 -15.49 -4.38
C ASP A 81 -19.07 -15.26 -3.53
N HIS A 82 -18.90 -15.15 -2.22
CA HIS A 82 -19.99 -14.94 -1.27
C HIS A 82 -19.90 -13.53 -0.64
N ALA A 83 -21.00 -13.13 -0.01
CA ALA A 83 -20.96 -11.95 0.84
C ALA A 83 -19.97 -12.19 1.98
N GLY A 84 -19.10 -11.23 2.22
CA GLY A 84 -18.13 -11.33 3.29
C GLY A 84 -18.75 -11.14 4.67
N THR A 85 -17.92 -11.22 5.69
CA THR A 85 -18.29 -10.96 7.08
C THR A 85 -17.68 -9.64 7.55
N GLY A 86 -18.08 -9.15 8.71
CA GLY A 86 -17.58 -7.90 9.26
C GLY A 86 -16.22 -8.02 9.96
N LEU A 87 -15.58 -6.89 10.22
CA LEU A 87 -14.29 -6.79 10.93
C LEU A 87 -14.29 -7.48 12.30
N ALA A 88 -15.41 -7.52 13.02
CA ALA A 88 -15.49 -8.23 14.31
C ALA A 88 -15.13 -9.72 14.17
N THR A 89 -15.54 -10.36 13.07
CA THR A 89 -15.17 -11.77 12.78
C THR A 89 -13.67 -11.89 12.51
N LEU A 90 -13.07 -10.94 11.79
CA LEU A 90 -11.62 -10.88 11.58
C LEU A 90 -10.87 -10.77 12.91
N LEU A 91 -11.30 -9.87 13.80
CA LEU A 91 -10.68 -9.73 15.12
C LEU A 91 -10.82 -11.01 15.96
N ALA A 92 -11.98 -11.64 15.97
CA ALA A 92 -12.19 -12.92 16.64
C ALA A 92 -11.26 -14.00 16.08
N LEU A 93 -11.09 -14.07 14.75
CA LEU A 93 -10.14 -14.97 14.09
C LEU A 93 -8.71 -14.68 14.52
N ALA A 94 -8.27 -13.40 14.46
CA ALA A 94 -6.93 -13.02 14.86
C ALA A 94 -6.63 -13.40 16.31
N ARG A 95 -7.56 -13.18 17.24
CA ARG A 95 -7.43 -13.56 18.65
C ARG A 95 -7.30 -15.07 18.84
N ARG A 96 -8.17 -15.85 18.18
CA ARG A 96 -8.10 -17.34 18.25
C ARG A 96 -6.77 -17.87 17.74
N ARG A 97 -6.25 -17.28 16.68
CA ARG A 97 -5.00 -17.73 16.02
C ARG A 97 -3.73 -17.22 16.70
N SER A 98 -3.80 -16.17 17.49
CA SER A 98 -2.62 -15.63 18.20
C SER A 98 -1.97 -16.62 19.17
N GLY A 99 -2.74 -17.54 19.76
CA GLY A 99 -2.24 -18.68 20.54
C GLY A 99 -1.22 -18.34 21.65
N GLY A 100 -1.20 -17.10 22.14
CA GLY A 100 -0.18 -16.63 23.08
C GLY A 100 1.13 -16.16 22.44
N THR A 101 1.24 -16.16 21.12
CA THR A 101 2.35 -15.51 20.39
C THR A 101 2.20 -14.01 20.54
N GLY A 102 3.30 -13.30 20.77
CA GLY A 102 3.29 -11.84 20.96
C GLY A 102 2.62 -11.08 19.81
N PRO A 103 2.06 -9.91 20.11
CA PRO A 103 1.38 -9.08 19.13
C PRO A 103 2.39 -8.45 18.17
N ASP A 104 2.72 -9.15 17.09
CA ASP A 104 3.56 -8.64 16.01
C ASP A 104 2.69 -8.38 14.78
N ALA A 105 2.68 -7.12 14.34
CA ALA A 105 1.98 -6.70 13.14
C ALA A 105 2.81 -5.71 12.35
N ARG A 106 2.69 -5.74 11.04
CA ARG A 106 3.44 -4.87 10.14
C ARG A 106 2.69 -4.59 8.86
N ILE A 107 3.13 -3.61 8.11
CA ILE A 107 2.69 -3.38 6.74
C ILE A 107 3.78 -3.77 5.75
N VAL A 108 3.37 -4.21 4.59
CA VAL A 108 4.23 -4.35 3.41
C VAL A 108 3.62 -3.50 2.31
N LEU A 109 4.43 -2.64 1.71
CA LEU A 109 4.04 -1.73 0.63
C LEU A 109 4.77 -2.13 -0.66
N PRO A 110 4.32 -3.19 -1.33
CA PRO A 110 5.00 -3.71 -2.50
C PRO A 110 4.86 -2.77 -3.69
N ALA A 111 5.84 -2.83 -4.58
CA ALA A 111 5.82 -2.14 -5.86
C ALA A 111 6.40 -3.05 -6.95
N PRO A 112 6.15 -2.77 -8.24
CA PRO A 112 6.78 -3.51 -9.32
C PRO A 112 8.31 -3.54 -9.17
N GLY A 113 8.87 -4.77 -9.06
CA GLY A 113 10.30 -4.98 -8.81
C GLY A 113 10.71 -4.99 -7.33
N ASP A 114 9.79 -4.71 -6.39
CA ASP A 114 10.06 -4.77 -4.95
C ASP A 114 8.88 -5.40 -4.19
N VAL A 115 9.01 -6.66 -3.86
CA VAL A 115 8.03 -7.47 -3.10
C VAL A 115 8.60 -7.97 -1.79
N ARG A 116 9.69 -7.38 -1.31
CA ARG A 116 10.35 -7.78 -0.07
C ARG A 116 9.41 -7.68 1.12
N GLY A 117 9.47 -8.67 1.99
CA GLY A 117 8.64 -8.73 3.20
C GLY A 117 7.23 -9.30 2.99
N LEU A 118 6.81 -9.59 1.74
CA LEU A 118 5.58 -10.33 1.51
C LEU A 118 5.80 -11.82 1.79
N PRO A 119 5.12 -12.39 2.78
CA PRO A 119 5.13 -13.83 3.02
C PRO A 119 4.27 -14.58 2.01
N GLY A 120 4.32 -15.90 2.04
CA GLY A 120 3.30 -16.77 1.46
C GLY A 120 3.30 -16.90 -0.07
N PRO A 121 2.16 -17.36 -0.63
CA PRO A 121 2.05 -17.84 -1.99
C PRO A 121 2.05 -16.72 -3.05
N ALA A 122 2.21 -17.11 -4.32
CA ALA A 122 2.20 -16.19 -5.45
C ALA A 122 0.89 -15.39 -5.56
N ALA A 123 -0.24 -15.97 -5.17
CA ALA A 123 -1.54 -15.30 -5.17
C ALA A 123 -1.57 -14.10 -4.23
N LEU A 124 -1.04 -14.24 -3.00
CA LEU A 124 -0.90 -13.11 -2.07
C LEU A 124 0.00 -12.01 -2.66
N ARG A 125 1.14 -12.39 -3.27
CA ARG A 125 2.04 -11.40 -3.88
C ARG A 125 1.37 -10.63 -5.02
N ALA A 126 0.58 -11.32 -5.85
CA ALA A 126 -0.16 -10.69 -6.94
C ALA A 126 -1.22 -9.71 -6.40
N ALA A 127 -2.04 -10.15 -5.44
CA ALA A 127 -3.06 -9.32 -4.82
C ALA A 127 -2.47 -8.10 -4.09
N ALA A 128 -1.40 -8.29 -3.32
CA ALA A 128 -0.73 -7.20 -2.62
C ALA A 128 -0.06 -6.19 -3.56
N LEU A 129 0.51 -6.65 -4.69
CA LEU A 129 1.04 -5.76 -5.74
C LEU A 129 -0.07 -4.95 -6.41
N GLU A 130 -1.22 -5.56 -6.66
CA GLU A 130 -2.40 -4.88 -7.21
C GLU A 130 -2.95 -3.85 -6.22
N ALA A 131 -3.07 -4.23 -4.95
CA ALA A 131 -3.52 -3.32 -3.88
C ALA A 131 -2.48 -2.25 -3.54
N GLY A 132 -1.18 -2.51 -3.74
CA GLY A 132 -0.07 -1.65 -3.33
C GLY A 132 0.22 -1.68 -1.83
N GLU A 133 -0.51 -2.48 -1.06
CA GLU A 133 -0.38 -2.62 0.39
C GLU A 133 -0.85 -3.99 0.89
N CYS A 134 -0.35 -4.36 2.05
CA CYS A 134 -0.76 -5.55 2.77
C CYS A 134 -0.48 -5.35 4.28
N ALA A 135 -1.44 -5.68 5.13
CA ALA A 135 -1.20 -5.83 6.56
C ALA A 135 -0.83 -7.30 6.86
N VAL A 136 0.19 -7.51 7.69
CA VAL A 136 0.59 -8.84 8.16
C VAL A 136 0.50 -8.86 9.66
N LEU A 137 -0.34 -9.75 10.19
CA LEU A 137 -0.46 -10.06 11.61
C LEU A 137 0.32 -11.34 11.87
N ALA A 138 1.59 -11.19 12.29
CA ALA A 138 2.53 -12.32 12.35
C ALA A 138 2.15 -13.35 13.41
N GLY A 139 1.71 -12.93 14.61
CA GLY A 139 1.24 -13.84 15.64
C GLY A 139 0.07 -14.72 15.18
N PRO A 140 -1.02 -14.18 14.62
CA PRO A 140 -2.09 -14.95 13.99
C PRO A 140 -1.71 -15.66 12.69
N ALA A 141 -0.58 -15.36 12.09
CA ALA A 141 -0.15 -15.87 10.79
C ALA A 141 -1.15 -15.53 9.66
N LEU A 142 -1.59 -14.27 9.63
CA LEU A 142 -2.55 -13.74 8.64
C LEU A 142 -1.92 -12.61 7.84
N ALA A 143 -2.14 -12.64 6.52
CA ALA A 143 -1.88 -11.50 5.64
C ALA A 143 -3.21 -11.00 5.06
N LEU A 144 -3.42 -9.70 5.07
CA LEU A 144 -4.68 -9.06 4.72
C LEU A 144 -4.45 -8.02 3.63
N VAL A 145 -5.13 -8.20 2.52
CA VAL A 145 -5.02 -7.32 1.36
C VAL A 145 -6.34 -6.57 1.19
N PRO A 146 -6.33 -5.22 1.25
CA PRO A 146 -7.52 -4.43 1.04
C PRO A 146 -7.80 -4.20 -0.45
N SER A 147 -9.07 -4.20 -0.83
CA SER A 147 -9.53 -3.81 -2.16
C SER A 147 -10.90 -3.14 -2.10
N ALA A 148 -11.09 -2.04 -2.85
CA ALA A 148 -12.42 -1.45 -3.02
C ALA A 148 -13.23 -2.34 -3.99
N VAL A 149 -14.36 -2.87 -3.53
CA VAL A 149 -15.21 -3.78 -4.33
C VAL A 149 -16.51 -3.12 -4.76
N ALA A 150 -16.92 -2.05 -4.09
CA ALA A 150 -18.03 -1.18 -4.44
C ALA A 150 -17.80 0.20 -3.81
N ASP A 151 -18.63 1.18 -4.17
CA ASP A 151 -18.60 2.49 -3.51
C ASP A 151 -18.89 2.31 -2.03
N GLY A 152 -18.01 2.86 -1.19
CA GLY A 152 -18.12 2.77 0.26
C GLY A 152 -17.86 1.36 0.84
N VAL A 153 -17.39 0.38 0.07
CA VAL A 153 -17.12 -0.98 0.54
C VAL A 153 -15.66 -1.37 0.34
N LEU A 154 -14.93 -1.55 1.44
CA LEU A 154 -13.56 -2.04 1.47
C LEU A 154 -13.54 -3.53 1.86
N ARG A 155 -13.09 -4.37 0.94
CA ARG A 155 -12.91 -5.80 1.18
C ARG A 155 -11.50 -6.10 1.68
N TRP A 156 -11.41 -6.90 2.72
CA TRP A 156 -10.17 -7.48 3.23
C TRP A 156 -10.10 -8.96 2.84
N THR A 157 -9.19 -9.27 1.93
CA THR A 157 -8.91 -10.66 1.55
C THR A 157 -7.87 -11.24 2.49
N VAL A 158 -8.25 -12.27 3.23
CA VAL A 158 -7.42 -12.94 4.24
C VAL A 158 -6.69 -14.12 3.61
N HIS A 159 -5.37 -14.11 3.74
CA HIS A 159 -4.47 -15.20 3.36
C HIS A 159 -3.84 -15.81 4.61
N LEU A 160 -3.74 -17.13 4.67
CA LEU A 160 -2.89 -17.81 5.64
C LEU A 160 -1.43 -17.72 5.20
N VAL A 161 -0.53 -17.52 6.16
CA VAL A 161 0.91 -17.48 5.93
C VAL A 161 1.60 -18.41 6.93
N ASP A 162 2.34 -19.40 6.43
CA ASP A 162 3.00 -20.40 7.27
C ASP A 162 4.29 -19.85 7.90
N ASP A 163 4.97 -18.99 7.18
CA ASP A 163 6.21 -18.34 7.61
C ASP A 163 6.13 -16.84 7.31
N VAL A 164 6.36 -16.04 8.35
CA VAL A 164 6.41 -14.58 8.25
C VAL A 164 7.88 -14.16 8.41
N PRO A 165 8.61 -14.00 7.29
CA PRO A 165 10.03 -13.68 7.36
C PRO A 165 10.23 -12.35 8.08
N PRO A 166 11.34 -12.17 8.81
CA PRO A 166 11.67 -10.87 9.39
C PRO A 166 11.65 -9.78 8.32
N LEU A 167 11.00 -8.65 8.60
CA LEU A 167 11.03 -7.52 7.70
C LEU A 167 12.26 -6.66 8.01
N ALA A 168 13.27 -6.73 7.15
CA ALA A 168 14.36 -5.77 7.19
C ALA A 168 13.83 -4.41 6.71
N HIS A 169 13.75 -3.46 7.62
CA HIS A 169 13.44 -2.06 7.30
C HIS A 169 14.51 -1.16 7.91
N PRO A 170 14.76 0.04 7.36
CA PRO A 170 15.65 1.01 7.97
C PRO A 170 15.10 1.43 9.34
N SER A 171 15.98 1.94 10.21
CA SER A 171 15.51 2.58 11.44
C SER A 171 14.59 3.76 11.10
N LEU A 172 13.73 4.15 12.04
CA LEU A 172 12.87 5.33 11.82
C LEU A 172 13.71 6.58 11.51
N ALA A 173 14.90 6.71 12.14
CA ALA A 173 15.79 7.85 11.91
C ALA A 173 16.38 7.85 10.49
N ASP A 174 16.82 6.69 10.01
CA ASP A 174 17.37 6.55 8.67
C ASP A 174 16.27 6.77 7.62
N ALA A 175 15.10 6.18 7.80
CA ALA A 175 13.97 6.36 6.89
C ALA A 175 13.48 7.83 6.81
N GLU A 176 13.47 8.54 7.94
CA GLU A 176 13.16 9.97 8.00
C GLU A 176 14.23 10.81 7.27
N HIS A 177 15.52 10.45 7.42
CA HIS A 177 16.61 11.10 6.71
C HIS A 177 16.53 10.88 5.21
N GLU A 178 16.36 9.63 4.77
CA GLU A 178 16.21 9.25 3.37
C GLU A 178 15.02 9.93 2.70
N LEU A 179 13.88 10.06 3.40
CA LEU A 179 12.72 10.76 2.88
C LEU A 179 13.03 12.25 2.63
N ARG A 180 13.69 12.92 3.58
CA ARG A 180 14.06 14.34 3.44
C ARG A 180 15.12 14.54 2.35
N SER A 181 16.09 13.63 2.24
CA SER A 181 17.10 13.68 1.18
C SER A 181 16.45 13.48 -0.18
N GLY A 182 15.61 12.44 -0.30
CA GLY A 182 14.92 12.12 -1.55
C GLY A 182 14.05 13.27 -2.07
N VAL A 183 13.45 14.07 -1.19
CA VAL A 183 12.70 15.29 -1.61
C VAL A 183 13.63 16.30 -2.26
N ARG A 184 14.81 16.58 -1.66
CA ARG A 184 15.80 17.52 -2.21
C ARG A 184 16.35 17.02 -3.53
N ASP A 185 16.78 15.77 -3.58
CA ASP A 185 17.38 15.14 -4.77
C ASP A 185 16.40 15.09 -5.95
N ALA A 186 15.12 14.80 -5.68
CA ALA A 186 14.08 14.83 -6.69
C ALA A 186 13.83 16.26 -7.22
N ALA A 187 13.80 17.26 -6.33
CA ALA A 187 13.63 18.66 -6.72
C ALA A 187 14.79 19.14 -7.61
N ASP A 188 16.05 18.85 -7.21
CA ASP A 188 17.25 19.21 -7.95
C ASP A 188 17.28 18.52 -9.33
N THR A 189 16.92 17.22 -9.38
CA THR A 189 16.87 16.47 -10.63
C THR A 189 15.81 17.01 -11.57
N LEU A 190 14.61 17.32 -11.07
CA LEU A 190 13.53 17.88 -11.90
C LEU A 190 13.86 19.27 -12.40
N ALA A 191 14.55 20.09 -11.60
CA ALA A 191 15.04 21.40 -12.00
C ALA A 191 16.10 21.29 -13.11
N ALA A 192 17.06 20.37 -12.97
CA ALA A 192 18.11 20.12 -13.96
C ALA A 192 17.58 19.60 -15.30
N LEU A 193 16.47 18.83 -15.28
CA LEU A 193 15.82 18.31 -16.48
C LEU A 193 14.94 19.35 -17.20
N ASP A 194 14.75 20.56 -16.63
CA ASP A 194 13.83 21.60 -17.12
C ASP A 194 12.40 21.08 -17.40
N VAL A 195 12.00 20.06 -16.67
CA VAL A 195 10.66 19.46 -16.79
C VAL A 195 9.68 19.98 -15.73
N ALA A 196 10.18 20.76 -14.77
CA ALA A 196 9.37 21.39 -13.72
C ALA A 196 8.70 22.66 -14.28
N ARG A 197 7.51 22.52 -14.83
CA ARG A 197 6.72 23.71 -15.24
C ARG A 197 5.71 24.06 -14.15
N PRO A 198 5.62 25.33 -13.73
CA PRO A 198 4.59 25.77 -12.82
C PRO A 198 3.22 25.52 -13.43
N ARG A 199 2.41 24.66 -12.81
CA ARG A 199 1.00 24.45 -13.18
C ARG A 199 0.11 25.23 -12.22
N ARG A 200 -0.81 26.02 -12.77
CA ARG A 200 -1.82 26.70 -11.94
C ARG A 200 -2.70 25.66 -11.25
N GLY A 201 -3.02 25.91 -9.98
CA GLY A 201 -3.92 25.05 -9.20
C GLY A 201 -3.29 23.79 -8.60
N VAL A 202 -2.00 23.49 -8.85
CA VAL A 202 -1.35 22.27 -8.30
C VAL A 202 -1.30 22.27 -6.77
N ARG A 203 -1.14 23.43 -6.14
CA ARG A 203 -1.13 23.56 -4.68
C ARG A 203 -2.50 23.25 -4.08
N GLU A 204 -3.55 23.75 -4.70
CA GLU A 204 -4.94 23.47 -4.34
C GLU A 204 -5.27 22.01 -4.53
N GLU A 205 -4.81 21.38 -5.61
CA GLU A 205 -4.98 19.96 -5.87
C GLU A 205 -4.29 19.08 -4.80
N ILE A 206 -3.06 19.42 -4.42
CA ILE A 206 -2.34 18.73 -3.33
C ILE A 206 -3.09 18.91 -2.00
N ALA A 207 -3.51 20.15 -1.70
CA ALA A 207 -4.27 20.42 -0.48
C ALA A 207 -5.61 19.68 -0.45
N ASP A 208 -6.30 19.59 -1.60
CA ASP A 208 -7.54 18.82 -1.75
C ASP A 208 -7.31 17.31 -1.59
N ALA A 209 -6.23 16.79 -2.13
CA ALA A 209 -5.85 15.40 -1.97
C ALA A 209 -5.60 15.05 -0.50
N LEU A 210 -4.92 15.94 0.24
CA LEU A 210 -4.66 15.77 1.67
C LEU A 210 -5.96 15.89 2.50
N ARG A 211 -6.86 16.84 2.17
CA ARG A 211 -8.16 16.99 2.86
C ARG A 211 -9.12 15.82 2.65
N ARG A 212 -9.08 15.18 1.49
CA ARG A 212 -9.92 14.00 1.17
C ARG A 212 -9.42 12.71 1.79
N ARG A 213 -8.23 12.71 2.38
CA ARG A 213 -7.71 11.53 3.07
C ARG A 213 -8.54 11.25 4.33
N PRO A 214 -8.85 9.99 4.59
CA PRO A 214 -9.40 9.60 5.87
C PRO A 214 -8.46 10.03 7.02
N HIS A 215 -9.01 10.61 8.06
CA HIS A 215 -8.23 10.96 9.24
C HIS A 215 -8.00 9.69 10.06
N ALA A 216 -6.81 9.11 9.91
CA ALA A 216 -6.40 7.96 10.70
C ALA A 216 -6.26 8.39 12.16
N SER A 217 -6.99 7.70 13.07
CA SER A 217 -6.74 7.75 14.51
C SER A 217 -5.63 6.76 14.87
N TRP A 218 -4.98 6.99 16.01
CA TRP A 218 -3.91 6.14 16.53
C TRP A 218 -4.16 5.79 17.99
N PRO A 219 -3.74 4.58 18.45
CA PRO A 219 -3.91 4.18 19.84
C PRO A 219 -3.27 5.17 20.83
N THR A 220 -3.85 5.28 22.02
CA THR A 220 -3.26 6.05 23.11
C THR A 220 -1.85 5.55 23.41
N GLY A 221 -0.89 6.44 23.61
CA GLY A 221 0.52 6.08 23.80
C GLY A 221 1.34 5.98 22.51
N THR A 222 0.74 6.18 21.34
CA THR A 222 1.49 6.26 20.08
C THR A 222 2.54 7.37 20.13
N PRO A 223 3.83 7.08 19.82
CA PRO A 223 4.87 8.10 19.87
C PRO A 223 4.67 9.17 18.80
N GLY A 224 4.96 10.43 19.17
CA GLY A 224 4.76 11.56 18.24
C GLY A 224 5.74 11.59 17.04
N ARG A 225 6.93 10.96 17.14
CA ARG A 225 7.91 10.97 16.05
C ARG A 225 7.45 10.13 14.85
N PRO A 226 7.04 8.87 15.01
CA PRO A 226 6.43 8.08 13.92
C PRO A 226 5.26 8.79 13.25
N LEU A 227 4.37 9.44 14.02
CA LEU A 227 3.23 10.19 13.46
C LEU A 227 3.66 11.34 12.56
N ARG A 228 4.69 12.10 12.95
CA ARG A 228 5.24 13.16 12.08
C ARG A 228 5.87 12.60 10.80
N VAL A 229 6.52 11.43 10.88
CA VAL A 229 7.09 10.75 9.69
C VAL A 229 5.97 10.28 8.77
N LEU A 230 4.89 9.69 9.30
CA LEU A 230 3.71 9.31 8.51
C LEU A 230 3.09 10.53 7.82
N GLN A 231 2.87 11.61 8.57
CA GLN A 231 2.32 12.86 7.99
C GLN A 231 3.20 13.40 6.86
N HIS A 232 4.51 13.46 7.07
CA HIS A 232 5.45 13.92 6.03
C HIS A 232 5.45 13.01 4.80
N ALA A 233 5.42 11.69 5.00
CA ALA A 233 5.29 10.71 3.91
C ALA A 233 3.99 10.91 3.12
N ASP A 234 2.90 11.26 3.80
CA ASP A 234 1.61 11.56 3.21
C ASP A 234 1.63 12.83 2.37
N GLU A 235 2.26 13.88 2.86
CA GLU A 235 2.44 15.15 2.13
C GLU A 235 3.27 14.94 0.85
N VAL A 236 4.39 14.20 0.95
CA VAL A 236 5.24 13.89 -0.20
C VAL A 236 4.50 13.01 -1.22
N GLU A 237 3.71 12.05 -0.77
CA GLU A 237 2.90 11.22 -1.68
C GLU A 237 1.83 12.03 -2.41
N ALA A 238 1.16 12.97 -1.75
CA ALA A 238 0.21 13.85 -2.42
C ALA A 238 0.88 14.69 -3.53
N ILE A 239 2.12 15.14 -3.30
CA ILE A 239 2.93 15.81 -4.32
C ILE A 239 3.26 14.86 -5.48
N LEU A 240 3.66 13.61 -5.19
CA LEU A 240 3.95 12.60 -6.22
C LEU A 240 2.72 12.27 -7.06
N LEU A 241 1.52 12.22 -6.45
CA LEU A 241 0.25 12.01 -7.16
C LEU A 241 -0.06 13.15 -8.10
N ALA A 242 0.00 14.40 -7.62
CA ALA A 242 -0.19 15.57 -8.43
C ALA A 242 0.82 15.62 -9.59
N ALA A 243 2.08 15.26 -9.31
CA ALA A 243 3.11 15.15 -10.32
C ALA A 243 2.86 14.04 -11.36
N SER A 244 2.21 12.94 -10.98
CA SER A 244 1.89 11.82 -11.88
C SER A 244 0.62 12.05 -12.71
N GLY A 245 -0.29 12.91 -12.23
CA GLY A 245 -1.54 13.29 -12.89
C GLY A 245 -1.35 14.28 -14.05
N ASP A 246 -0.17 14.88 -14.18
CA ASP A 246 0.18 15.70 -15.34
C ASP A 246 0.24 14.82 -16.59
N ASP A 247 -0.91 14.71 -17.28
CA ASP A 247 -0.94 14.20 -18.64
C ASP A 247 -0.03 15.13 -19.47
N PRO A 248 0.99 14.59 -20.16
CA PRO A 248 1.81 15.41 -21.04
C PRO A 248 0.91 15.90 -22.18
N GLY A 249 0.16 16.98 -21.91
CA GLY A 249 -0.63 17.65 -22.94
C GLY A 249 0.25 17.91 -24.14
N GLY A 250 0.14 17.09 -25.17
CA GLY A 250 0.56 17.22 -26.54
C GLY A 250 1.98 17.69 -26.92
N ALA A 251 2.80 18.13 -25.95
CA ALA A 251 4.10 18.76 -26.22
C ALA A 251 5.30 18.16 -25.47
N MET A 252 5.09 17.25 -24.52
CA MET A 252 6.22 16.54 -23.90
C MET A 252 6.51 15.24 -24.63
N SER A 253 7.76 15.04 -25.03
CA SER A 253 8.19 13.77 -25.63
C SER A 253 8.04 12.63 -24.63
N SER A 254 7.75 11.40 -25.11
CA SER A 254 7.72 10.20 -24.28
C SER A 254 9.01 9.99 -23.45
N SER A 255 10.15 10.51 -23.94
CA SER A 255 11.44 10.48 -23.24
C SER A 255 11.46 11.40 -22.01
N ALA A 256 10.87 12.58 -22.08
CA ALA A 256 10.78 13.49 -20.92
C ALA A 256 9.85 12.94 -19.82
N ALA A 257 8.75 12.30 -20.20
CA ALA A 257 7.87 11.60 -19.24
C ALA A 257 8.57 10.44 -18.55
N LEU A 258 9.37 9.66 -19.29
CA LEU A 258 10.19 8.59 -18.72
C LEU A 258 11.26 9.12 -17.77
N ALA A 259 12.00 10.16 -18.17
CA ALA A 259 13.03 10.79 -17.35
C ALA A 259 12.45 11.34 -16.04
N ARG A 260 11.26 11.96 -16.08
CA ARG A 260 10.54 12.43 -14.90
C ARG A 260 10.15 11.26 -13.98
N ASN A 261 9.58 10.19 -14.52
CA ASN A 261 9.21 9.01 -13.73
C ASN A 261 10.45 8.37 -13.08
N ASP A 262 11.56 8.31 -13.79
CA ASP A 262 12.82 7.76 -13.25
C ASP A 262 13.37 8.64 -12.12
N ALA A 263 13.28 9.97 -12.25
CA ALA A 263 13.68 10.92 -11.21
C ALA A 263 12.83 10.81 -9.93
N LEU A 264 11.52 10.49 -10.05
CA LEU A 264 10.59 10.40 -8.92
C LEU A 264 10.56 9.01 -8.24
N ARG A 265 11.07 7.98 -8.90
CA ARG A 265 11.05 6.60 -8.38
C ARG A 265 11.80 6.42 -7.05
N PRO A 266 13.01 6.98 -6.84
CA PRO A 266 13.70 6.91 -5.55
C PRO A 266 12.87 7.54 -4.42
N LEU A 267 12.25 8.71 -4.67
CA LEU A 267 11.41 9.38 -3.69
C LEU A 267 10.17 8.55 -3.32
N ALA A 268 9.50 7.93 -4.30
CA ALA A 268 8.40 7.01 -4.03
C ALA A 268 8.84 5.81 -3.18
N THR A 269 10.08 5.33 -3.36
CA THR A 269 10.65 4.26 -2.53
C THR A 269 10.93 4.73 -1.11
N ALA A 270 11.46 5.95 -0.93
CA ALA A 270 11.69 6.54 0.38
C ALA A 270 10.38 6.77 1.15
N VAL A 271 9.29 7.19 0.47
CA VAL A 271 7.95 7.32 1.08
C VAL A 271 7.48 5.98 1.64
N ARG A 272 7.58 4.88 0.85
CA ARG A 272 7.19 3.55 1.33
C ARG A 272 8.03 3.09 2.52
N ALA A 273 9.35 3.27 2.45
CA ALA A 273 10.27 2.91 3.53
C ALA A 273 9.97 3.69 4.82
N ALA A 274 9.70 4.99 4.71
CA ALA A 274 9.34 5.84 5.84
C ALA A 274 8.03 5.39 6.52
N ARG A 275 7.02 5.00 5.75
CA ARG A 275 5.76 4.45 6.29
C ARG A 275 5.98 3.13 7.00
N VAL A 276 6.70 2.20 6.38
CA VAL A 276 7.00 0.89 6.98
C VAL A 276 7.75 1.06 8.30
N ALA A 277 8.80 1.90 8.32
CA ALA A 277 9.58 2.17 9.53
C ALA A 277 8.73 2.85 10.63
N ALA A 278 7.86 3.80 10.27
CA ALA A 278 6.99 4.49 11.23
C ALA A 278 5.95 3.55 11.85
N VAL A 279 5.32 2.69 11.04
CA VAL A 279 4.37 1.68 11.54
C VAL A 279 5.09 0.66 12.42
N ALA A 280 6.25 0.16 11.99
CA ALA A 280 7.04 -0.82 12.77
C ALA A 280 7.45 -0.24 14.14
N GLU A 281 7.93 1.01 14.19
CA GLU A 281 8.28 1.66 15.45
C GLU A 281 7.06 1.89 16.34
N THR A 282 5.91 2.26 15.76
CA THR A 282 4.66 2.43 16.50
C THR A 282 4.21 1.11 17.12
N VAL A 283 4.17 0.03 16.32
CA VAL A 283 3.83 -1.31 16.83
C VAL A 283 4.80 -1.73 17.94
N ARG A 284 6.11 -1.59 17.72
CA ARG A 284 7.14 -1.93 18.72
C ARG A 284 6.90 -1.25 20.08
N VAL A 285 6.56 0.04 20.08
CA VAL A 285 6.32 0.79 21.32
C VAL A 285 5.03 0.36 21.99
N LEU A 286 3.94 0.20 21.24
CA LEU A 286 2.64 -0.18 21.78
C LEU A 286 2.57 -1.61 22.29
N THR A 287 3.48 -2.48 21.84
CA THR A 287 3.52 -3.90 22.23
C THR A 287 4.62 -4.22 23.24
N ALA A 288 5.48 -3.25 23.57
CA ALA A 288 6.56 -3.40 24.56
C ALA A 288 6.11 -3.04 25.99
N ALA A 289 4.87 -2.62 26.19
CA ALA A 289 4.32 -2.14 27.48
C ALA A 289 3.79 -3.25 28.37
#